data_508c49c94b09117ae67b61bf37a802ad
#
_entry.id   508c49c94b09117ae67b61bf37a802ad
#
_cell.length_a   1.000
_cell.length_b   1.000
_cell.length_c   1.000
_cell.angle_alpha   90.00
_cell.angle_beta   90.00
_cell.angle_gamma   90.00
#
_symmetry.space_group_name_H-M   'P 1'
#
loop_
_entity.id
_entity.type
_entity.pdbx_description
1 polymer ?
#
loop_
_entity_poly.entity_id
_entity_poly.type
_entity_poly.pdbx_seq_one_letter_code
_entity_poly.pdbx_strand_id
1 'polypeptide(L)'
;GLGDVYKRQATNIPPHNLGEVIDGVICMIDNPDCTIDDLMQHIKGPDFPTGGIILGRRGIREAYYTGHGRIEVRAKTNIEEMPNGRSRIVVTEIPYQVNKAKLVEKIAELVHDKRIEGISDIRDESDRQGMRIVIELKKDVYPQVILNTLYKHTSMQETFGANMLALVNGCLLYTSDAADE
;
A
#
# COMPACT_ATOMS: atom_id res chain seq x y z
N GLY A 1 16.41 -19.45 -14.69
CA GLY A 1 17.31 -20.24 -13.86
C GLY A 1 16.72 -20.50 -12.48
N LEU A 2 17.25 -21.50 -11.77
CA LEU A 2 16.81 -21.90 -10.43
C LEU A 2 16.84 -20.75 -9.41
N GLY A 3 17.68 -19.74 -9.59
CA GLY A 3 17.77 -18.56 -8.71
C GLY A 3 16.55 -17.65 -8.75
N ASP A 4 15.84 -17.58 -9.87
CA ASP A 4 14.66 -16.73 -10.01
C ASP A 4 13.42 -17.36 -9.39
N VAL A 5 13.34 -18.69 -9.40
CA VAL A 5 12.26 -19.43 -8.75
C VAL A 5 12.36 -19.29 -7.23
N TYR A 6 13.57 -19.32 -6.68
CA TYR A 6 13.81 -19.12 -5.25
C TYR A 6 13.49 -17.69 -4.80
N LYS A 7 13.79 -16.68 -5.61
CA LYS A 7 13.45 -15.28 -5.31
C LYS A 7 11.94 -15.01 -5.29
N ARG A 8 11.16 -15.75 -6.10
CA ARG A 8 9.70 -15.62 -6.15
C ARG A 8 9.00 -16.27 -4.95
N GLN A 9 9.67 -17.16 -4.23
CA GLN A 9 9.18 -17.81 -3.01
C GLN A 9 9.71 -17.14 -1.73
N ALA A 10 10.47 -16.05 -1.86
CA ALA A 10 11.04 -15.35 -0.73
C ALA A 10 9.95 -14.74 0.15
N THR A 11 10.22 -14.74 1.46
CA THR A 11 9.43 -14.03 2.45
C THR A 11 9.23 -12.57 2.06
N ASN A 12 8.01 -12.09 2.16
CA ASN A 12 7.64 -10.71 1.90
C ASN A 12 6.68 -10.25 2.99
N ILE A 13 7.23 -9.92 4.15
CA ILE A 13 6.47 -9.49 5.31
C ILE A 13 6.34 -7.96 5.26
N PRO A 14 5.13 -7.42 5.30
CA PRO A 14 4.96 -5.98 5.34
C PRO A 14 5.45 -5.40 6.68
N PRO A 15 5.96 -4.17 6.69
CA PRO A 15 6.32 -3.50 7.94
C PRO A 15 5.13 -3.38 8.89
N HIS A 16 5.40 -3.48 10.19
CA HIS A 16 4.40 -3.39 11.25
C HIS A 16 4.81 -2.36 12.30
N ASN A 17 3.83 -1.85 13.01
CA ASN A 17 4.06 -0.97 14.15
C ASN A 17 4.63 -1.79 15.32
N LEU A 18 5.80 -1.37 15.83
CA LEU A 18 6.50 -2.08 16.89
C LEU A 18 5.66 -2.17 18.16
N GLY A 19 4.98 -1.11 18.55
CA GLY A 19 4.11 -1.09 19.72
C GLY A 19 2.98 -2.11 19.64
N GLU A 20 2.31 -2.20 18.48
CA GLU A 20 1.27 -3.20 18.23
C GLU A 20 1.82 -4.63 18.30
N VAL A 21 2.99 -4.88 17.72
CA VAL A 21 3.64 -6.20 17.76
C VAL A 21 4.00 -6.58 19.19
N ILE A 22 4.53 -5.65 19.98
CA ILE A 22 4.84 -5.88 21.40
C ILE A 22 3.57 -6.23 22.18
N ASP A 23 2.47 -5.51 21.97
CA ASP A 23 1.19 -5.80 22.60
C ASP A 23 0.69 -7.21 22.23
N GLY A 24 0.86 -7.62 20.99
CA GLY A 24 0.56 -8.97 20.54
C GLY A 24 1.40 -10.03 21.25
N VAL A 25 2.70 -9.79 21.39
CA VAL A 25 3.61 -10.70 22.14
C VAL A 25 3.19 -10.82 23.60
N ILE A 26 2.86 -9.71 24.26
CA ILE A 26 2.37 -9.69 25.64
C ILE A 26 1.08 -10.52 25.75
N CYS A 27 0.16 -10.35 24.80
CA CYS A 27 -1.07 -11.13 24.74
C CYS A 27 -0.78 -12.65 24.69
N MET A 28 0.19 -13.06 23.89
CA MET A 28 0.61 -14.48 23.80
C MET A 28 1.25 -14.99 25.09
N ILE A 29 2.01 -14.17 25.78
CA ILE A 29 2.64 -14.52 27.05
C ILE A 29 1.58 -14.69 28.14
N ASP A 30 0.62 -13.77 28.21
CA ASP A 30 -0.45 -13.79 29.22
C ASP A 30 -1.48 -14.89 28.95
N ASN A 31 -1.71 -15.22 27.68
CA ASN A 31 -2.64 -16.25 27.28
C ASN A 31 -2.04 -17.10 26.14
N PRO A 32 -1.39 -18.25 26.47
CA PRO A 32 -0.82 -19.14 25.45
C PRO A 32 -1.85 -19.71 24.47
N ASP A 33 -3.11 -19.70 24.82
CA ASP A 33 -4.22 -20.18 23.99
C ASP A 33 -4.83 -19.07 23.10
N CYS A 34 -4.20 -17.88 23.04
CA CYS A 34 -4.74 -16.80 22.23
C CYS A 34 -4.73 -17.16 20.74
N THR A 35 -5.82 -16.78 20.09
CA THR A 35 -6.05 -17.03 18.67
C THR A 35 -5.48 -15.91 17.80
N ILE A 36 -5.45 -16.13 16.48
CA ILE A 36 -5.11 -15.06 15.51
C ILE A 36 -6.08 -13.89 15.65
N ASP A 37 -7.37 -14.15 15.87
CA ASP A 37 -8.35 -13.09 16.12
C ASP A 37 -8.01 -12.26 17.36
N ASP A 38 -7.55 -12.89 18.43
CA ASP A 38 -7.12 -12.19 19.64
C ASP A 38 -5.90 -11.30 19.36
N LEU A 39 -4.93 -11.81 18.60
CA LEU A 39 -3.75 -11.04 18.19
C LEU A 39 -4.12 -9.86 17.30
N MET A 40 -5.11 -10.00 16.45
CA MET A 40 -5.56 -8.92 15.57
C MET A 40 -6.27 -7.79 16.32
N GLN A 41 -6.66 -7.99 17.58
CA GLN A 41 -7.12 -6.89 18.45
C GLN A 41 -5.97 -5.92 18.76
N HIS A 42 -4.74 -6.41 18.78
CA HIS A 42 -3.53 -5.63 19.06
C HIS A 42 -2.78 -5.22 17.79
N ILE A 43 -2.68 -6.14 16.83
CA ILE A 43 -2.01 -5.94 15.54
C ILE A 43 -3.08 -5.74 14.46
N LYS A 44 -3.39 -4.49 14.18
CA LYS A 44 -4.50 -4.12 13.28
C LYS A 44 -4.19 -4.37 11.82
N GLY A 45 -2.93 -4.29 11.44
CA GLY A 45 -2.48 -4.44 10.07
C GLY A 45 -1.07 -3.90 9.88
N PRO A 46 -0.56 -3.96 8.65
CA PRO A 46 0.73 -3.37 8.31
C PRO A 46 0.76 -1.86 8.58
N ASP A 47 1.94 -1.37 8.89
CA ASP A 47 2.23 0.06 9.06
C ASP A 47 3.38 0.43 8.11
N PHE A 48 3.05 0.93 6.96
CA PHE A 48 4.03 1.31 5.95
C PHE A 48 4.67 2.66 6.29
N PRO A 49 6.01 2.76 6.27
CA PRO A 49 6.70 4.02 6.56
C PRO A 49 6.37 5.13 5.57
N THR A 50 5.94 4.76 4.37
CA THR A 50 5.51 5.69 3.32
C THR A 50 4.04 6.09 3.42
N GLY A 51 3.31 5.53 4.38
CA GLY A 51 1.88 5.80 4.54
C GLY A 51 1.02 5.14 3.46
N GLY A 52 0.02 5.86 3.02
CA GLY A 52 -0.99 5.35 2.09
C GLY A 52 -2.23 4.82 2.81
N ILE A 53 -3.15 4.32 2.04
CA ILE A 53 -4.43 3.81 2.55
C ILE A 53 -4.59 2.36 2.12
N ILE A 54 -4.77 1.48 3.09
CA ILE A 54 -5.07 0.07 2.83
C ILE A 54 -6.57 -0.07 2.52
N LEU A 55 -6.89 -0.74 1.43
CA LEU A 55 -8.27 -0.96 1.00
C LEU A 55 -8.84 -2.21 1.63
N GLY A 56 -9.71 -2.01 2.63
CA GLY A 56 -10.38 -3.11 3.31
C GLY A 56 -9.45 -3.95 4.19
N ARG A 57 -10.02 -4.94 4.84
CA ARG A 57 -9.31 -5.82 5.79
C ARG A 57 -9.09 -7.23 5.26
N ARG A 58 -9.69 -7.57 4.12
CA ARG A 58 -9.68 -8.93 3.59
C ARG A 58 -8.25 -9.44 3.31
N GLY A 59 -7.42 -8.63 2.65
CA GLY A 59 -6.04 -9.01 2.35
C GLY A 59 -5.19 -9.18 3.61
N ILE A 60 -5.40 -8.33 4.62
CA ILE A 60 -4.73 -8.43 5.92
C ILE A 60 -5.13 -9.73 6.61
N ARG A 61 -6.42 -10.03 6.67
CA ARG A 61 -6.93 -11.28 7.28
C ARG A 61 -6.38 -12.51 6.57
N GLU A 62 -6.42 -12.53 5.24
CA GLU A 62 -5.86 -13.63 4.45
C GLU A 62 -4.37 -13.84 4.76
N ALA A 63 -3.58 -12.76 4.82
CA ALA A 63 -2.16 -12.83 5.14
C ALA A 63 -1.92 -13.42 6.54
N TYR A 64 -2.68 -13.00 7.54
CA TYR A 64 -2.51 -13.44 8.92
C TYR A 64 -3.02 -14.87 9.15
N TYR A 65 -4.09 -15.27 8.49
CA TYR A 65 -4.66 -16.62 8.64
C TYR A 65 -3.98 -17.68 7.78
N THR A 66 -3.56 -17.33 6.57
CA THR A 66 -3.04 -18.29 5.59
C THR A 66 -1.54 -18.15 5.32
N GLY A 67 -0.93 -17.05 5.77
CA GLY A 67 0.45 -16.71 5.44
C GLY A 67 0.61 -16.04 4.08
N HIS A 68 -0.44 -15.95 3.29
CA HIS A 68 -0.47 -15.27 2.00
C HIS A 68 -1.67 -14.33 1.91
N GLY A 69 -1.45 -13.13 1.42
CA GLY A 69 -2.55 -12.18 1.22
C GLY A 69 -2.17 -11.08 0.26
N ARG A 70 -3.17 -10.55 -0.43
CA ARG A 70 -3.01 -9.42 -1.34
C ARG A 70 -3.57 -8.19 -0.66
N ILE A 71 -2.67 -7.32 -0.22
CA ILE A 71 -3.01 -6.08 0.47
C ILE A 71 -2.95 -4.95 -0.54
N GLU A 72 -4.10 -4.37 -0.86
CA GLU A 72 -4.17 -3.26 -1.78
C GLU A 72 -3.96 -1.94 -1.07
N VAL A 73 -3.04 -1.13 -1.59
CA VAL A 73 -2.65 0.16 -1.01
C VAL A 73 -2.87 1.25 -2.04
N ARG A 74 -3.54 2.31 -1.64
CA ARG A 74 -3.73 3.52 -2.44
C ARG A 74 -2.91 4.68 -1.92
N ALA A 75 -2.54 5.56 -2.84
CA ALA A 75 -2.01 6.87 -2.49
C ALA A 75 -3.04 7.66 -1.67
N LYS A 76 -2.56 8.44 -0.72
CA LYS A 76 -3.39 9.39 0.01
C LYS A 76 -3.45 10.69 -0.77
N THR A 77 -4.67 11.12 -1.07
CA THR A 77 -4.92 12.30 -1.90
C THR A 77 -5.92 13.24 -1.24
N ASN A 78 -5.77 14.51 -1.56
CA ASN A 78 -6.75 15.56 -1.24
C ASN A 78 -7.11 16.31 -2.50
N ILE A 79 -8.35 16.73 -2.59
CA ILE A 79 -8.83 17.57 -3.67
C ILE A 79 -8.88 19.00 -3.17
N GLU A 80 -8.14 19.88 -3.81
CA GLU A 80 -8.16 21.31 -3.54
C GLU A 80 -8.85 22.05 -4.67
N GLU A 81 -9.69 23.01 -4.33
CA GLU A 81 -10.29 23.89 -5.31
C GLU A 81 -9.36 25.04 -5.65
N MET A 82 -9.33 25.39 -6.94
CA MET A 82 -8.57 26.51 -7.46
C MET A 82 -9.52 27.63 -7.92
N PRO A 83 -9.03 28.88 -8.04
CA PRO A 83 -9.78 29.91 -8.71
C PRO A 83 -10.24 29.47 -10.10
N ASN A 84 -11.35 30.05 -10.59
CA ASN A 84 -11.93 29.76 -11.91
C ASN A 84 -12.62 28.38 -12.06
N GLY A 85 -13.08 27.78 -10.96
CA GLY A 85 -13.80 26.52 -11.01
C GLY A 85 -12.97 25.31 -11.39
N ARG A 86 -11.64 25.42 -11.31
CA ARG A 86 -10.71 24.32 -11.48
C ARG A 86 -10.44 23.62 -10.16
N SER A 87 -10.04 22.36 -10.26
CA SER A 87 -9.61 21.58 -9.11
C SER A 87 -8.21 21.04 -9.33
N ARG A 88 -7.55 20.69 -8.25
CA ARG A 88 -6.28 19.97 -8.29
C ARG A 88 -6.30 18.82 -7.30
N ILE A 89 -5.63 17.74 -7.67
CA ILE A 89 -5.42 16.59 -6.82
C ILE A 89 -4.03 16.72 -6.21
N VAL A 90 -3.95 16.66 -4.89
CA VAL A 90 -2.67 16.70 -4.15
C VAL A 90 -2.42 15.34 -3.56
N VAL A 91 -1.31 14.72 -3.95
CA VAL A 91 -0.87 13.41 -3.45
C VAL A 91 0.17 13.63 -2.37
N THR A 92 -0.11 13.18 -1.16
CA THR A 92 0.76 13.37 0.00
C THR A 92 1.44 12.08 0.46
N GLU A 93 0.89 10.93 0.10
CA GLU A 93 1.49 9.62 0.39
C GLU A 93 1.27 8.71 -0.81
N ILE A 94 2.24 7.86 -1.11
CA ILE A 94 2.17 6.89 -2.20
C ILE A 94 2.37 5.48 -1.64
N PRO A 95 1.90 4.43 -2.36
CA PRO A 95 2.04 3.07 -1.89
C PRO A 95 3.50 2.68 -1.62
N TYR A 96 3.69 1.79 -0.66
CA TYR A 96 4.99 1.28 -0.27
C TYR A 96 5.75 0.71 -1.47
N GLN A 97 7.05 1.04 -1.58
CA GLN A 97 7.95 0.64 -2.67
C GLN A 97 7.64 1.25 -4.04
N VAL A 98 6.70 2.17 -4.13
CA VAL A 98 6.47 2.93 -5.37
C VAL A 98 7.49 4.07 -5.46
N ASN A 99 8.14 4.16 -6.61
CA ASN A 99 9.07 5.25 -6.90
C ASN A 99 8.29 6.49 -7.35
N LYS A 100 8.43 7.58 -6.60
CA LYS A 100 7.73 8.84 -6.86
C LYS A 100 8.04 9.39 -8.26
N ALA A 101 9.31 9.42 -8.65
CA ALA A 101 9.72 9.96 -9.94
C ALA A 101 9.12 9.17 -11.11
N LYS A 102 9.12 7.84 -11.00
CA LYS A 102 8.51 6.96 -12.00
C LYS A 102 7.00 7.11 -12.07
N LEU A 103 6.35 7.33 -10.93
CA LEU A 103 4.91 7.58 -10.88
C LEU A 103 4.57 8.88 -11.61
N VAL A 104 5.27 9.97 -11.32
CA VAL A 104 5.09 11.27 -11.97
C VAL A 104 5.33 11.14 -13.48
N GLU A 105 6.40 10.47 -13.87
CA GLU A 105 6.74 10.21 -15.28
C GLU A 105 5.62 9.41 -15.98
N LYS A 106 5.11 8.37 -15.33
CA LYS A 106 4.02 7.55 -15.89
C LYS A 106 2.75 8.36 -16.10
N ILE A 107 2.37 9.20 -15.15
CA ILE A 107 1.19 10.06 -15.28
C ILE A 107 1.40 11.06 -16.43
N ALA A 108 2.57 11.68 -16.52
CA ALA A 108 2.90 12.60 -17.59
C ALA A 108 2.86 11.91 -18.96
N GLU A 109 3.34 10.68 -19.06
CA GLU A 109 3.26 9.86 -20.28
C GLU A 109 1.83 9.59 -20.70
N LEU A 110 0.97 9.20 -19.75
CA LEU A 110 -0.46 8.95 -20.04
C LEU A 110 -1.18 10.21 -20.52
N VAL A 111 -0.82 11.37 -19.99
CA VAL A 111 -1.35 12.66 -20.46
C VAL A 111 -0.87 12.98 -21.86
N HIS A 112 0.42 12.81 -22.11
CA HIS A 112 1.03 13.05 -23.43
C HIS A 112 0.41 12.14 -24.50
N ASP A 113 0.18 10.87 -24.17
CA ASP A 113 -0.39 9.87 -25.09
C ASP A 113 -1.91 9.97 -25.19
N LYS A 114 -2.52 10.96 -24.54
CA LYS A 114 -3.97 11.21 -24.52
C LYS A 114 -4.78 10.02 -23.99
N ARG A 115 -4.19 9.21 -23.14
CA ARG A 115 -4.89 8.12 -22.44
C ARG A 115 -5.67 8.59 -21.23
N ILE A 116 -5.24 9.70 -20.62
CA ILE A 116 -5.96 10.41 -19.59
C ILE A 116 -6.26 11.81 -20.09
N GLU A 117 -7.51 12.14 -20.18
CA GLU A 117 -7.96 13.49 -20.51
C GLU A 117 -8.37 14.23 -19.23
N GLY A 118 -8.22 15.53 -19.22
CA GLY A 118 -8.66 16.35 -18.11
C GLY A 118 -7.54 16.81 -17.16
N ILE A 119 -6.33 16.31 -17.30
CA ILE A 119 -5.16 16.81 -16.58
C ILE A 119 -4.49 17.90 -17.39
N SER A 120 -4.28 19.07 -16.78
CA SER A 120 -3.60 20.19 -17.42
C SER A 120 -2.12 20.27 -17.10
N ASP A 121 -1.73 19.84 -15.90
CA ASP A 121 -0.34 19.87 -15.46
C ASP A 121 -0.09 18.90 -14.32
N ILE A 122 1.15 18.45 -14.18
CA ILE A 122 1.61 17.66 -13.04
C ILE A 122 2.97 18.18 -12.58
N ARG A 123 3.12 18.40 -11.26
CA ARG A 123 4.35 18.90 -10.65
C ARG A 123 4.66 18.14 -9.38
N ASP A 124 5.93 17.98 -9.12
CA ASP A 124 6.42 17.54 -7.80
C ASP A 124 6.81 18.79 -7.00
N GLU A 125 6.00 19.12 -6.00
CA GLU A 125 6.24 20.23 -5.08
C GLU A 125 6.71 19.71 -3.71
N SER A 126 7.25 18.52 -3.64
CA SER A 126 7.76 17.94 -2.39
C SER A 126 8.90 18.80 -1.82
N ASP A 127 8.89 18.98 -0.52
CA ASP A 127 9.88 19.75 0.21
C ASP A 127 10.24 19.10 1.54
N ARG A 128 10.88 19.86 2.45
CA ARG A 128 11.26 19.37 3.79
C ARG A 128 10.07 19.01 4.67
N GLN A 129 8.90 19.56 4.39
CA GLN A 129 7.68 19.29 5.15
C GLN A 129 6.99 17.99 4.71
N GLY A 130 7.32 17.48 3.54
CA GLY A 130 6.82 16.21 3.08
C GLY A 130 6.60 16.13 1.57
N MET A 131 6.07 14.99 1.17
CA MET A 131 5.72 14.73 -0.22
C MET A 131 4.50 15.54 -0.63
N ARG A 132 4.58 16.12 -1.81
CA ARG A 132 3.46 16.85 -2.41
C ARG A 132 3.56 16.77 -3.94
N ILE A 133 2.75 15.91 -4.53
CA ILE A 133 2.58 15.86 -5.99
C ILE A 133 1.28 16.57 -6.32
N VAL A 134 1.32 17.56 -7.19
CA VAL A 134 0.16 18.36 -7.59
C VAL A 134 -0.24 18.00 -9.00
N ILE A 135 -1.48 17.58 -9.17
CA ILE A 135 -2.09 17.25 -10.46
C ILE A 135 -3.20 18.26 -10.70
N GLU A 136 -2.95 19.22 -11.57
CA GLU A 136 -3.94 20.23 -11.92
C GLU A 136 -4.88 19.69 -12.99
N LEU A 137 -6.17 19.90 -12.77
CA LEU A 137 -7.23 19.45 -13.67
C LEU A 137 -7.72 20.60 -14.55
N LYS A 138 -8.23 20.25 -15.71
CA LYS A 138 -8.90 21.20 -16.58
C LYS A 138 -10.25 21.62 -15.98
N LYS A 139 -10.78 22.74 -16.45
CA LYS A 139 -12.08 23.23 -16.02
C LYS A 139 -13.18 22.19 -16.28
N ASP A 140 -14.15 22.12 -15.37
CA ASP A 140 -15.32 21.24 -15.46
C ASP A 140 -15.01 19.73 -15.48
N VAL A 141 -13.84 19.34 -14.99
CA VAL A 141 -13.45 17.93 -14.82
C VAL A 141 -13.73 17.49 -13.40
N TYR A 142 -14.39 16.33 -13.24
CA TYR A 142 -14.64 15.73 -11.94
C TYR A 142 -13.39 15.03 -11.42
N PRO A 143 -12.83 15.47 -10.28
CA PRO A 143 -11.59 14.89 -9.74
C PRO A 143 -11.69 13.39 -9.49
N GLN A 144 -12.85 12.90 -9.04
CA GLN A 144 -13.02 11.47 -8.74
C GLN A 144 -12.88 10.58 -9.98
N VAL A 145 -13.32 11.06 -11.14
CA VAL A 145 -13.16 10.31 -12.39
C VAL A 145 -11.68 10.16 -12.75
N ILE A 146 -10.91 11.23 -12.60
CA ILE A 146 -9.46 11.21 -12.83
C ILE A 146 -8.77 10.30 -11.83
N LEU A 147 -9.12 10.38 -10.54
CA LEU A 147 -8.57 9.49 -9.50
C LEU A 147 -8.82 8.03 -9.81
N ASN A 148 -10.04 7.67 -10.19
CA ASN A 148 -10.37 6.29 -10.54
C ASN A 148 -9.53 5.78 -11.72
N THR A 149 -9.30 6.61 -12.71
CA THR A 149 -8.45 6.29 -13.85
C THR A 149 -6.99 6.12 -13.43
N LEU A 150 -6.48 7.00 -12.57
CA LEU A 150 -5.13 6.91 -12.03
C LEU A 150 -4.92 5.65 -11.20
N TYR A 151 -5.88 5.28 -10.35
CA TYR A 151 -5.80 4.04 -9.57
C TYR A 151 -5.77 2.80 -10.47
N LYS A 152 -6.51 2.82 -11.56
CA LYS A 152 -6.60 1.69 -12.49
C LYS A 152 -5.34 1.54 -13.37
N HIS A 153 -4.72 2.63 -13.78
CA HIS A 153 -3.67 2.63 -14.80
C HIS A 153 -2.28 2.99 -14.33
N THR A 154 -2.13 3.35 -13.06
CA THR A 154 -0.83 3.73 -12.49
C THR A 154 -0.60 3.08 -11.13
N SER A 155 0.60 3.24 -10.59
CA SER A 155 0.96 2.78 -9.25
C SER A 155 0.42 3.67 -8.12
N MET A 156 -0.53 4.55 -8.41
CA MET A 156 -1.34 5.22 -7.38
C MET A 156 -2.15 4.22 -6.55
N GLN A 157 -2.37 3.02 -7.08
CA GLN A 157 -2.85 1.86 -6.35
C GLN A 157 -1.95 0.69 -6.68
N GLU A 158 -1.44 0.02 -5.66
CA GLU A 158 -0.56 -1.14 -5.78
C GLU A 158 -1.00 -2.25 -4.84
N THR A 159 -0.76 -3.49 -5.27
CA THR A 159 -0.99 -4.65 -4.44
C THR A 159 0.31 -5.07 -3.78
N PHE A 160 0.33 -5.13 -2.46
CA PHE A 160 1.41 -5.75 -1.70
C PHE A 160 1.08 -7.23 -1.52
N GLY A 161 1.87 -8.08 -2.16
CA GLY A 161 1.73 -9.54 -2.03
C GLY A 161 2.43 -10.03 -0.77
N ALA A 162 1.70 -10.10 0.35
CA ALA A 162 2.25 -10.58 1.60
C ALA A 162 2.53 -12.09 1.53
N ASN A 163 3.73 -12.49 1.93
CA ASN A 163 4.16 -13.87 2.04
C ASN A 163 4.89 -14.03 3.38
N MET A 164 4.19 -14.56 4.36
CA MET A 164 4.66 -14.75 5.74
C MET A 164 5.43 -16.06 5.90
N LEU A 165 6.15 -16.48 4.88
CA LEU A 165 6.98 -17.67 4.90
C LEU A 165 8.20 -17.45 5.78
N ALA A 166 8.47 -18.34 6.73
CA ALA A 166 9.63 -18.27 7.60
C ALA A 166 10.44 -19.57 7.58
N LEU A 167 11.76 -19.45 7.77
CA LEU A 167 12.66 -20.58 7.97
C LEU A 167 12.78 -20.87 9.46
N VAL A 168 12.41 -22.09 9.85
CA VAL A 168 12.63 -22.59 11.20
C VAL A 168 13.42 -23.90 11.11
N ASN A 169 14.62 -23.93 11.71
CA ASN A 169 15.51 -25.08 11.68
C ASN A 169 15.79 -25.62 10.26
N GLY A 170 15.90 -24.70 9.26
CA GLY A 170 16.13 -25.06 7.87
C GLY A 170 14.89 -25.45 7.06
N CYS A 171 13.73 -25.49 7.69
CA CYS A 171 12.45 -25.75 7.02
C CYS A 171 11.67 -24.45 6.80
N LEU A 172 11.04 -24.34 5.62
CA LEU A 172 10.11 -23.23 5.32
C LEU A 172 8.75 -23.51 5.95
N LEU A 173 8.30 -22.62 6.82
CA LEU A 173 7.01 -22.71 7.48
C LEU A 173 6.17 -21.46 7.20
N TYR A 174 4.87 -21.65 7.03
CA TYR A 174 3.90 -20.56 7.09
C TYR A 174 3.54 -20.30 8.55
N THR A 175 3.38 -19.03 8.92
CA THR A 175 3.02 -18.66 10.30
C THR A 175 1.67 -19.23 10.76
N SER A 176 0.78 -19.54 9.81
CA SER A 176 -0.52 -20.15 10.09
C SER A 176 -0.46 -21.68 10.28
N ASP A 177 0.52 -22.36 9.68
CA ASP A 177 0.63 -23.83 9.74
C ASP A 177 1.16 -24.30 11.10
N ALA A 178 1.80 -23.44 11.86
CA ALA A 178 2.28 -23.74 13.20
C ALA A 178 1.17 -23.83 14.26
N ALA A 179 -0.06 -23.45 13.91
CA ALA A 179 -1.22 -23.49 14.81
C ALA A 179 -2.07 -24.76 14.69
N ASP A 180 -1.82 -25.59 13.65
CA ASP A 180 -2.59 -26.80 13.37
C ASP A 180 -1.87 -28.11 13.83
N GLU A 181 -0.71 -28.01 14.45
CA GLU A 181 -0.01 -29.09 15.14
C GLU A 181 -0.09 -28.92 16.66
#